data_f4fc0705cdbe7936288f539cde639083
#
_entry.id   f4fc0705cdbe7936288f539cde639083
#
_cell.length_a   1.000
_cell.length_b   1.000
_cell.length_c   1.000
_cell.angle_alpha   90.00
_cell.angle_beta   90.00
_cell.angle_gamma   90.00
#
_symmetry.space_group_name_H-M   'P 1'
#
loop_
_entity.id
_entity.type
_entity.pdbx_description
1 polymer ?
#
loop_
_entity_poly.entity_id
_entity_poly.type
_entity_poly.pdbx_seq_one_letter_code
_entity_poly.pdbx_strand_id
1 'polypeptide(L)'
;GKGPWAHQDKVNNGPNRNILIEDCTYGFCHSMLTCGSESLHNHNIVLRNCNVKDATRMLWLKMRPDTEQNYEYITVEGIRGNVKSMLFVKPWTQFFDLKGREDIPYSRSSNVTLRDIKLDCQVVFDVLSDIKQYNLKDFTFEDINVTASGNPEIYKDYVEDFTLKNVKVNGKKVE
;
A
#
# COMPACT_ATOMS: atom_id res chain seq x y z
N GLY A 1 -8.46 -11.85 8.36
CA GLY A 1 -8.36 -11.32 9.72
C GLY A 1 -9.52 -10.41 10.04
N LYS A 2 -9.85 -10.27 11.31
CA LYS A 2 -10.91 -9.37 11.77
C LYS A 2 -10.30 -8.19 12.51
N GLY A 3 -10.90 -7.03 12.37
CA GLY A 3 -10.44 -5.79 12.94
C GLY A 3 -10.56 -5.67 14.46
N PRO A 4 -10.01 -4.60 15.03
CA PRO A 4 -9.91 -4.42 16.47
C PRO A 4 -11.27 -4.38 17.20
N TRP A 5 -12.31 -3.94 16.55
CA TRP A 5 -13.66 -3.94 17.13
C TRP A 5 -14.37 -5.31 17.05
N ALA A 6 -13.81 -6.28 16.34
CA ALA A 6 -14.40 -7.62 16.16
C ALA A 6 -13.97 -8.61 17.26
N HIS A 7 -13.62 -8.12 18.43
CA HIS A 7 -13.20 -8.96 19.56
C HIS A 7 -12.01 -9.86 19.24
N GLN A 8 -10.92 -9.28 18.77
CA GLN A 8 -9.66 -9.99 18.42
C GLN A 8 -9.13 -10.87 19.55
N ASP A 9 -9.34 -10.48 20.78
CA ASP A 9 -9.01 -11.23 21.97
C ASP A 9 -9.73 -12.60 22.06
N LYS A 10 -10.83 -12.75 21.35
CA LYS A 10 -11.67 -13.96 21.33
C LYS A 10 -11.62 -14.76 20.04
N VAL A 11 -10.89 -14.27 19.04
CA VAL A 11 -10.85 -14.89 17.71
C VAL A 11 -9.42 -15.20 17.33
N ASN A 12 -9.15 -16.44 16.99
CA ASN A 12 -7.85 -16.83 16.40
C ASN A 12 -7.77 -16.26 14.97
N ASN A 13 -7.15 -15.09 14.84
CA ASN A 13 -6.95 -14.39 13.58
C ASN A 13 -5.67 -14.90 12.91
N GLY A 14 -5.79 -15.86 12.02
CA GLY A 14 -4.68 -16.25 11.15
C GLY A 14 -4.32 -15.12 10.15
N PRO A 15 -3.12 -15.15 9.57
CA PRO A 15 -2.72 -14.21 8.54
C PRO A 15 -3.50 -14.41 7.25
N ASN A 16 -3.73 -13.32 6.51
CA ASN A 16 -4.07 -13.39 5.10
C ASN A 16 -2.77 -13.62 4.32
N ARG A 17 -2.62 -14.75 3.70
CA ARG A 17 -1.36 -15.12 3.05
C ARG A 17 -1.54 -15.91 1.76
N ASN A 18 -0.50 -15.88 0.92
CA ASN A 18 -0.43 -16.65 -0.32
C ASN A 18 -1.62 -16.33 -1.25
N ILE A 19 -1.87 -15.03 -1.47
CA ILE A 19 -2.95 -14.56 -2.32
C ILE A 19 -2.35 -14.12 -3.65
N LEU A 20 -2.86 -14.69 -4.73
CA LEU A 20 -2.55 -14.29 -6.09
C LEU A 20 -3.80 -13.71 -6.76
N ILE A 21 -3.67 -12.51 -7.31
CA ILE A 21 -4.67 -11.84 -8.16
C ILE A 21 -3.97 -11.55 -9.48
N GLU A 22 -4.45 -12.13 -10.56
CA GLU A 22 -3.80 -11.98 -11.86
C GLU A 22 -4.79 -11.87 -13.03
N ASP A 23 -4.31 -11.29 -14.11
CA ASP A 23 -5.01 -11.20 -15.41
C ASP A 23 -6.42 -10.57 -15.31
N CYS A 24 -6.57 -9.61 -14.38
CA CYS A 24 -7.84 -8.95 -14.12
C CYS A 24 -7.95 -7.60 -14.83
N THR A 25 -9.16 -7.25 -15.21
CA THR A 25 -9.49 -5.88 -15.63
C THR A 25 -10.41 -5.24 -14.62
N TYR A 26 -9.92 -4.16 -14.00
CA TYR A 26 -10.69 -3.36 -13.06
C TYR A 26 -11.45 -2.25 -13.80
N GLY A 27 -12.74 -2.13 -13.52
CA GLY A 27 -13.53 -0.94 -13.83
C GLY A 27 -13.21 0.18 -12.84
N PHE A 28 -14.23 0.92 -12.39
CA PHE A 28 -14.08 1.80 -11.24
C PHE A 28 -13.94 0.98 -9.96
N CYS A 29 -12.93 1.31 -9.15
CA CYS A 29 -12.78 0.71 -7.82
C CYS A 29 -12.08 1.68 -6.85
N HIS A 30 -12.27 1.45 -5.54
CA HIS A 30 -11.59 2.25 -4.54
C HIS A 30 -10.09 1.91 -4.44
N SER A 31 -9.72 0.67 -4.70
CA SER A 31 -8.33 0.26 -4.79
C SER A 31 -8.23 -1.04 -5.56
N MET A 32 -7.16 -1.22 -6.33
CA MET A 32 -6.88 -2.51 -6.97
C MET A 32 -6.46 -3.53 -5.92
N LEU A 33 -5.60 -3.13 -4.99
CA LEU A 33 -5.19 -3.94 -3.85
C LEU A 33 -5.23 -3.12 -2.57
N THR A 34 -5.95 -3.61 -1.57
CA THR A 34 -5.97 -3.04 -0.21
C THR A 34 -5.54 -4.07 0.80
N CYS A 35 -4.49 -3.78 1.56
CA CYS A 35 -4.10 -4.51 2.75
C CYS A 35 -4.70 -3.78 3.97
N GLY A 36 -5.61 -4.42 4.68
CA GLY A 36 -6.31 -3.81 5.82
C GLY A 36 -7.76 -3.44 5.52
N SER A 37 -8.39 -2.66 6.37
CA SER A 37 -7.97 -2.08 7.67
C SER A 37 -8.09 -3.07 8.83
N GLU A 38 -8.81 -4.16 8.68
CA GLU A 38 -9.10 -5.12 9.75
C GLU A 38 -8.20 -6.36 9.74
N SER A 39 -7.29 -6.43 8.78
CA SER A 39 -6.28 -7.48 8.74
C SER A 39 -5.12 -7.12 9.64
N LEU A 40 -4.74 -8.02 10.54
CA LEU A 40 -3.56 -7.85 11.39
C LEU A 40 -2.28 -8.19 10.66
N HIS A 41 -2.31 -9.21 9.81
CA HIS A 41 -1.15 -9.69 9.10
C HIS A 41 -1.52 -10.05 7.67
N ASN A 42 -0.89 -9.37 6.72
CA ASN A 42 -0.92 -9.71 5.29
C ASN A 42 0.47 -10.14 4.86
N HIS A 43 0.58 -11.30 4.24
CA HIS A 43 1.87 -11.89 3.89
C HIS A 43 1.81 -12.61 2.55
N ASN A 44 2.81 -12.36 1.69
CA ASN A 44 2.93 -12.97 0.37
C ASN A 44 1.66 -12.78 -0.48
N ILE A 45 1.43 -11.53 -0.87
CA ILE A 45 0.30 -11.14 -1.71
C ILE A 45 0.83 -10.60 -3.02
N VAL A 46 0.34 -11.12 -4.12
CA VAL A 46 0.74 -10.73 -5.46
C VAL A 46 -0.47 -10.26 -6.25
N LEU A 47 -0.38 -9.06 -6.80
CA LEU A 47 -1.27 -8.53 -7.84
C LEU A 47 -0.46 -8.36 -9.11
N ARG A 48 -0.83 -9.06 -10.19
CA ARG A 48 -0.05 -9.00 -11.43
C ARG A 48 -0.86 -9.02 -12.71
N ASN A 49 -0.26 -8.45 -13.78
CA ASN A 49 -0.79 -8.47 -15.15
C ASN A 49 -2.23 -7.91 -15.21
N CYS A 50 -2.50 -6.80 -14.54
CA CYS A 50 -3.84 -6.26 -14.46
C CYS A 50 -3.96 -4.91 -15.15
N ASN A 51 -5.13 -4.66 -15.74
CA ASN A 51 -5.48 -3.37 -16.29
C ASN A 51 -6.52 -2.67 -15.41
N VAL A 52 -6.44 -1.36 -15.32
CA VAL A 52 -7.39 -0.54 -14.56
C VAL A 52 -7.89 0.63 -15.40
N LYS A 53 -9.21 0.77 -15.50
CA LYS A 53 -9.82 1.91 -16.21
C LYS A 53 -9.81 3.17 -15.36
N ASP A 54 -10.19 3.01 -14.08
CA ASP A 54 -10.21 4.09 -13.11
C ASP A 54 -10.25 3.52 -11.69
N ALA A 55 -9.30 3.91 -10.87
CA ALA A 55 -9.28 3.53 -9.46
C ALA A 55 -8.82 4.70 -8.58
N THR A 56 -9.34 4.74 -7.36
CA THR A 56 -8.84 5.76 -6.43
C THR A 56 -7.39 5.46 -6.03
N ARG A 57 -7.00 4.18 -5.92
CA ARG A 57 -5.63 3.77 -5.54
C ARG A 57 -5.22 2.50 -6.27
N MET A 58 -3.94 2.40 -6.60
CA MET A 58 -3.39 1.11 -7.05
C MET A 58 -3.11 0.22 -5.85
N LEU A 59 -2.23 0.64 -4.95
CA LEU A 59 -1.93 -0.07 -3.70
C LEU A 59 -2.28 0.80 -2.49
N TRP A 60 -3.06 0.25 -1.58
CA TRP A 60 -3.39 0.87 -0.30
C TRP A 60 -2.94 0.00 0.87
N LEU A 61 -1.94 0.49 1.61
CA LEU A 61 -1.55 -0.09 2.89
C LEU A 61 -2.38 0.61 3.97
N LYS A 62 -3.52 0.02 4.29
CA LYS A 62 -4.58 0.63 5.11
C LYS A 62 -4.40 0.27 6.58
N MET A 63 -3.36 0.83 7.19
CA MET A 63 -3.03 0.60 8.59
C MET A 63 -3.86 1.47 9.54
N ARG A 64 -4.16 0.94 10.70
CA ARG A 64 -4.94 1.59 11.75
C ARG A 64 -4.04 2.08 12.88
N PRO A 65 -4.30 3.26 13.46
CA PRO A 65 -3.52 3.75 14.58
C PRO A 65 -3.88 3.11 15.93
N ASP A 66 -4.93 2.32 15.99
CA ASP A 66 -5.38 1.63 17.21
C ASP A 66 -5.07 0.12 17.22
N THR A 67 -4.35 -0.37 16.20
CA THR A 67 -4.11 -1.80 16.02
C THR A 67 -2.71 -2.01 15.46
N GLU A 68 -1.94 -2.88 16.10
CA GLU A 68 -0.67 -3.33 15.53
C GLU A 68 -0.92 -4.23 14.33
N GLN A 69 -0.34 -3.85 13.18
CA GLN A 69 -0.51 -4.56 11.92
C GLN A 69 0.83 -4.77 11.22
N ASN A 70 0.96 -5.90 10.54
CA ASN A 70 2.14 -6.22 9.75
C ASN A 70 1.73 -6.61 8.32
N TYR A 71 2.21 -5.84 7.32
CA TYR A 71 1.96 -6.10 5.91
C TYR A 71 3.30 -6.29 5.20
N GLU A 72 3.57 -7.50 4.74
CA GLU A 72 4.89 -7.83 4.22
C GLU A 72 4.84 -8.76 2.99
N TYR A 73 5.91 -8.69 2.19
CA TYR A 73 6.03 -9.47 0.95
C TYR A 73 4.85 -9.23 0.01
N ILE A 74 4.63 -7.95 -0.31
CA ILE A 74 3.56 -7.53 -1.23
C ILE A 74 4.19 -7.16 -2.56
N THR A 75 3.75 -7.80 -3.62
CA THR A 75 4.20 -7.52 -4.98
C THR A 75 3.04 -7.04 -5.84
N VAL A 76 3.24 -5.90 -6.51
CA VAL A 76 2.33 -5.38 -7.54
C VAL A 76 3.14 -5.21 -8.81
N GLU A 77 2.79 -5.94 -9.86
CA GLU A 77 3.57 -5.95 -11.10
C GLU A 77 2.70 -6.02 -12.35
N GLY A 78 3.22 -5.50 -13.46
CA GLY A 78 2.53 -5.58 -14.75
C GLY A 78 1.20 -4.79 -14.77
N ILE A 79 1.15 -3.60 -14.19
CA ILE A 79 -0.08 -2.81 -14.08
C ILE A 79 -0.12 -1.71 -15.13
N ARG A 80 -1.29 -1.54 -15.77
CA ARG A 80 -1.53 -0.52 -16.79
C ARG A 80 -2.87 0.17 -16.57
N GLY A 81 -2.94 1.48 -16.78
CA GLY A 81 -4.20 2.26 -16.78
C GLY A 81 -4.16 3.54 -15.95
N ASN A 82 -5.27 3.87 -15.29
CA ASN A 82 -5.46 5.14 -14.61
C ASN A 82 -5.83 4.94 -13.14
N VAL A 83 -5.18 5.69 -12.26
CA VAL A 83 -5.47 5.70 -10.82
C VAL A 83 -5.35 7.12 -10.26
N LYS A 84 -5.99 7.41 -9.14
CA LYS A 84 -5.74 8.67 -8.45
C LYS A 84 -4.39 8.66 -7.72
N SER A 85 -4.09 7.61 -6.95
CA SER A 85 -2.82 7.45 -6.25
C SER A 85 -2.19 6.10 -6.58
N MET A 86 -0.88 6.07 -6.95
CA MET A 86 -0.16 4.82 -7.20
C MET A 86 0.08 4.06 -5.89
N LEU A 87 0.73 4.68 -4.91
CA LEU A 87 0.86 4.15 -3.56
C LEU A 87 0.17 5.07 -2.57
N PHE A 88 -0.67 4.50 -1.70
CA PHE A 88 -1.36 5.24 -0.67
C PHE A 88 -1.12 4.63 0.72
N VAL A 89 -0.56 5.42 1.64
CA VAL A 89 -0.31 5.00 3.03
C VAL A 89 -0.64 6.17 3.96
N LYS A 90 -1.79 6.10 4.59
CA LYS A 90 -2.22 7.07 5.62
C LYS A 90 -3.00 6.33 6.70
N PRO A 91 -2.96 6.77 7.96
CA PRO A 91 -3.71 6.12 9.04
C PRO A 91 -5.19 6.09 8.73
N TRP A 92 -5.80 4.92 8.92
CA TRP A 92 -7.23 4.76 8.80
C TRP A 92 -7.90 4.89 10.17
N THR A 93 -8.55 6.01 10.41
CA THR A 93 -9.06 6.40 11.74
C THR A 93 -10.55 6.14 11.93
N GLN A 94 -11.24 5.59 10.92
CA GLN A 94 -12.65 5.23 11.08
C GLN A 94 -12.80 4.20 12.22
N PHE A 95 -13.67 4.45 13.16
CA PHE A 95 -13.90 3.61 14.33
C PHE A 95 -12.64 3.45 15.23
N PHE A 96 -11.84 4.52 15.35
CA PHE A 96 -10.68 4.54 16.22
C PHE A 96 -11.08 4.23 17.67
N ASP A 97 -10.46 3.23 18.26
CA ASP A 97 -10.68 2.83 19.65
C ASP A 97 -9.44 2.12 20.21
N LEU A 98 -8.75 2.75 21.14
CA LEU A 98 -7.61 2.15 21.84
C LEU A 98 -8.01 1.13 22.90
N LYS A 99 -9.32 0.95 23.18
CA LYS A 99 -9.82 0.02 24.20
C LYS A 99 -9.18 0.21 25.57
N GLY A 100 -8.93 1.46 25.94
CA GLY A 100 -8.33 1.83 27.21
C GLY A 100 -6.81 1.66 27.29
N ARG A 101 -6.12 1.34 26.19
CA ARG A 101 -4.65 1.34 26.17
C ARG A 101 -4.12 2.76 26.16
N GLU A 102 -3.01 2.99 26.85
CA GLU A 102 -2.32 4.28 26.89
C GLU A 102 -1.34 4.45 25.72
N ASP A 103 -0.81 3.34 25.22
CA ASP A 103 0.14 3.30 24.13
C ASP A 103 -0.56 3.23 22.75
N ILE A 104 0.03 3.89 21.78
CA ILE A 104 -0.37 3.79 20.38
C ILE A 104 0.36 2.61 19.75
N PRO A 105 -0.38 1.62 19.21
CA PRO A 105 0.24 0.50 18.52
C PRO A 105 1.08 0.94 17.32
N TYR A 106 2.16 0.23 17.07
CA TYR A 106 3.08 0.53 16.00
C TYR A 106 3.00 -0.53 14.91
N SER A 107 2.52 -0.13 13.73
CA SER A 107 2.37 -1.01 12.58
C SER A 107 3.63 -1.02 11.71
N ARG A 108 3.76 -2.04 10.85
CA ARG A 108 4.89 -2.19 9.93
C ARG A 108 4.40 -2.61 8.55
N SER A 109 5.08 -2.11 7.53
CA SER A 109 4.98 -2.68 6.19
C SER A 109 6.37 -2.81 5.60
N SER A 110 6.72 -4.00 5.12
CA SER A 110 8.05 -4.27 4.60
C SER A 110 8.04 -5.20 3.38
N ASN A 111 9.16 -5.20 2.64
CA ASN A 111 9.33 -6.03 1.45
C ASN A 111 8.19 -5.81 0.43
N VAL A 112 7.97 -4.54 0.07
CA VAL A 112 6.95 -4.14 -0.91
C VAL A 112 7.63 -3.86 -2.25
N THR A 113 7.24 -4.60 -3.27
CA THR A 113 7.77 -4.44 -4.64
C THR A 113 6.68 -3.93 -5.57
N LEU A 114 6.94 -2.80 -6.22
CA LEU A 114 6.17 -2.28 -7.36
C LEU A 114 7.04 -2.40 -8.60
N ARG A 115 6.61 -3.19 -9.59
CA ARG A 115 7.43 -3.49 -10.75
C ARG A 115 6.63 -3.50 -12.06
N ASP A 116 7.27 -3.07 -13.16
CA ASP A 116 6.65 -3.04 -14.50
C ASP A 116 5.29 -2.32 -14.48
N ILE A 117 5.30 -1.06 -14.07
CA ILE A 117 4.08 -0.26 -13.93
C ILE A 117 4.07 0.88 -14.95
N LYS A 118 2.96 1.01 -15.68
CA LYS A 118 2.71 2.15 -16.56
C LYS A 118 1.32 2.71 -16.27
N LEU A 119 1.26 3.86 -15.63
CA LEU A 119 0.04 4.49 -15.16
C LEU A 119 -0.02 5.98 -15.48
N ASP A 120 -1.24 6.47 -15.67
CA ASP A 120 -1.56 7.87 -15.44
C ASP A 120 -2.17 8.02 -14.05
N CYS A 121 -1.68 9.01 -13.26
CA CYS A 121 -2.19 9.23 -11.90
C CYS A 121 -2.22 10.72 -11.53
N GLN A 122 -2.80 11.05 -10.40
CA GLN A 122 -2.70 12.39 -9.81
C GLN A 122 -1.50 12.47 -8.86
N VAL A 123 -1.30 11.44 -8.05
CA VAL A 123 -0.24 11.39 -7.03
C VAL A 123 0.51 10.06 -7.13
N VAL A 124 1.84 10.14 -7.24
CA VAL A 124 2.68 8.93 -7.32
C VAL A 124 2.83 8.28 -5.96
N PHE A 125 3.18 9.08 -4.95
CA PHE A 125 3.54 8.61 -3.61
C PHE A 125 2.73 9.38 -2.56
N ASP A 126 1.51 8.91 -2.29
CA ASP A 126 0.57 9.55 -1.35
C ASP A 126 0.72 8.94 0.05
N VAL A 127 1.87 9.20 0.65
CA VAL A 127 2.29 8.65 1.94
C VAL A 127 2.35 9.77 2.96
N LEU A 128 1.75 9.57 4.13
CA LEU A 128 1.91 10.47 5.26
C LEU A 128 3.17 10.08 6.03
N SER A 129 4.11 11.01 6.10
CA SER A 129 5.35 10.84 6.85
C SER A 129 5.23 11.31 8.29
N ASP A 130 6.26 11.03 9.07
CA ASP A 130 6.46 11.54 10.44
C ASP A 130 5.31 11.26 11.40
N ILE A 131 4.65 10.15 11.19
CA ILE A 131 3.71 9.64 12.16
C ILE A 131 4.35 8.47 12.89
N LYS A 132 4.40 8.55 14.20
CA LYS A 132 4.93 7.49 15.06
C LYS A 132 3.97 6.29 15.16
N GLN A 133 3.33 5.91 14.06
CA GLN A 133 2.29 4.87 14.05
C GLN A 133 2.66 3.69 13.16
N TYR A 134 3.52 3.89 12.16
CA TYR A 134 4.01 2.82 11.31
C TYR A 134 5.43 3.08 10.80
N ASN A 135 6.12 2.01 10.46
CA ASN A 135 7.38 2.00 9.73
C ASN A 135 7.17 1.37 8.36
N LEU A 136 7.74 2.00 7.35
CA LEU A 136 7.81 1.47 5.98
C LEU A 136 9.28 1.13 5.70
N LYS A 137 9.54 -0.11 5.28
CA LYS A 137 10.90 -0.59 5.09
C LYS A 137 11.04 -1.53 3.90
N ASP A 138 12.22 -1.56 3.28
CA ASP A 138 12.53 -2.48 2.17
C ASP A 138 11.53 -2.36 1.01
N PHE A 139 11.30 -1.14 0.51
CA PHE A 139 10.48 -0.95 -0.68
C PHE A 139 11.35 -0.93 -1.94
N THR A 140 10.88 -1.58 -2.98
CA THR A 140 11.52 -1.57 -4.31
C THR A 140 10.55 -1.10 -5.37
N PHE A 141 10.91 -0.04 -6.08
CA PHE A 141 10.23 0.40 -7.30
C PHE A 141 11.15 0.14 -8.49
N GLU A 142 10.71 -0.69 -9.41
CA GLU A 142 11.50 -1.14 -10.55
C GLU A 142 10.69 -1.04 -11.86
N ASP A 143 11.30 -0.50 -12.91
CA ASP A 143 10.68 -0.38 -14.24
C ASP A 143 9.31 0.33 -14.20
N ILE A 144 9.27 1.50 -13.58
CA ILE A 144 8.06 2.31 -13.43
C ILE A 144 8.10 3.49 -14.40
N ASN A 145 7.01 3.69 -15.13
CA ASN A 145 6.80 4.83 -16.01
C ASN A 145 5.41 5.43 -15.75
N VAL A 146 5.37 6.56 -15.08
CA VAL A 146 4.12 7.18 -14.61
C VAL A 146 4.01 8.60 -15.13
N THR A 147 2.81 8.96 -15.59
CA THR A 147 2.43 10.36 -15.85
C THR A 147 1.60 10.86 -14.68
N ALA A 148 2.11 11.85 -13.95
CA ALA A 148 1.44 12.43 -12.80
C ALA A 148 0.91 13.82 -13.13
N SER A 149 -0.39 14.04 -12.99
CA SER A 149 -1.04 15.34 -13.23
C SER A 149 -1.04 16.28 -12.01
N GLY A 150 -0.77 15.73 -10.82
CA GLY A 150 -0.71 16.48 -9.56
C GLY A 150 0.67 16.37 -8.92
N ASN A 151 0.83 15.59 -7.85
CA ASN A 151 2.10 15.44 -7.16
C ASN A 151 2.96 14.29 -7.76
N PRO A 152 4.06 14.62 -8.48
CA PRO A 152 4.95 13.65 -9.11
C PRO A 152 6.02 13.09 -8.14
N GLU A 153 6.15 13.64 -6.94
CA GLU A 153 7.27 13.38 -6.06
C GLU A 153 7.24 11.98 -5.44
N ILE A 154 8.42 11.40 -5.26
CA ILE A 154 8.68 10.19 -4.48
C ILE A 154 9.62 10.57 -3.35
N TYR A 155 9.13 10.50 -2.12
CA TYR A 155 9.89 10.90 -0.93
C TYR A 155 10.64 9.69 -0.37
N LYS A 156 11.92 9.57 -0.72
CA LYS A 156 12.75 8.40 -0.35
C LYS A 156 12.92 8.26 1.17
N ASP A 157 13.02 9.37 1.87
CA ASP A 157 13.24 9.40 3.32
C ASP A 157 12.04 8.90 4.14
N TYR A 158 10.88 8.67 3.49
CA TYR A 158 9.71 8.12 4.16
C TYR A 158 9.74 6.59 4.31
N VAL A 159 10.72 5.95 3.66
CA VAL A 159 10.88 4.50 3.66
C VAL A 159 12.33 4.15 3.95
N GLU A 160 12.56 3.36 4.98
CA GLU A 160 13.86 2.79 5.27
C GLU A 160 14.24 1.75 4.21
N ASP A 161 15.46 1.80 3.68
CA ASP A 161 15.95 0.89 2.62
C ASP A 161 15.07 0.90 1.35
N PHE A 162 14.86 2.10 0.79
CA PHE A 162 14.08 2.29 -0.43
C PHE A 162 14.93 2.23 -1.68
N THR A 163 14.65 1.29 -2.57
CA THR A 163 15.34 1.10 -3.85
C THR A 163 14.49 1.63 -5.00
N LEU A 164 15.07 2.53 -5.81
CA LEU A 164 14.50 3.00 -7.08
C LEU A 164 15.39 2.52 -8.24
N LYS A 165 14.81 1.75 -9.17
CA LYS A 165 15.52 1.21 -10.32
C LYS A 165 14.72 1.45 -11.61
N ASN A 166 15.27 2.22 -12.54
CA ASN A 166 14.60 2.57 -13.80
C ASN A 166 13.18 3.16 -13.58
N VAL A 167 13.07 4.13 -12.68
CA VAL A 167 11.81 4.82 -12.38
C VAL A 167 11.76 6.13 -13.15
N LYS A 168 10.66 6.38 -13.86
CA LYS A 168 10.39 7.63 -14.57
C LYS A 168 9.03 8.20 -14.17
N VAL A 169 9.02 9.49 -13.87
CA VAL A 169 7.81 10.26 -13.61
C VAL A 169 7.80 11.48 -14.53
N ASN A 170 6.72 11.64 -15.30
CA ASN A 170 6.61 12.70 -16.31
C ASN A 170 7.81 12.72 -17.29
N GLY A 171 8.29 11.53 -17.67
CA GLY A 171 9.42 11.38 -18.58
C GLY A 171 10.80 11.63 -17.95
N LYS A 172 10.88 12.11 -16.71
CA LYS A 172 12.14 12.34 -15.98
C LYS A 172 12.50 11.15 -15.13
N LYS A 173 13.78 10.77 -15.14
CA LYS A 173 14.31 9.73 -14.27
C LYS A 173 14.29 10.21 -12.81
N VAL A 174 13.87 9.35 -11.92
CA VAL A 174 13.93 9.55 -10.47
C VAL A 174 15.07 8.69 -9.92
N GLU A 175 15.95 9.28 -9.11
CA GLU A 175 17.16 8.66 -8.55
C GLU A 175 17.08 8.49 -7.03
#